data_cbace4b02cba6c18398fe96da6975500
#
_entry.id   cbace4b02cba6c18398fe96da6975500
#
_cell.length_a   1.000
_cell.length_b   1.000
_cell.length_c   1.000
_cell.angle_alpha   90.00
_cell.angle_beta   90.00
_cell.angle_gamma   90.00
#
_symmetry.space_group_name_H-M   'P 1'
#
loop_
_entity.id
_entity.type
_entity.pdbx_description
1 polymer ?
#
loop_
_entity_poly.entity_id
_entity_poly.type
_entity_poly.pdbx_seq_one_letter_code
_entity_poly.pdbx_strand_id
1 'polypeptide(L)'
;MPKGYVIARVTVTDPEAYAEYAKGATAAIRQYNGRPLVRGGAHEALEGEARPRNVVIEFESVEQARRYYHSPEYQAAKAKREGACVAEFVLVEGAE
;
A
#
# COMPACT_ATOMS: atom_id res chain seq x y z
N MET A 1 -3.47 6.84 21.18
CA MET A 1 -3.90 7.26 19.83
C MET A 1 -3.96 6.06 18.91
N PRO A 2 -5.06 5.89 18.18
CA PRO A 2 -5.13 4.76 17.25
C PRO A 2 -4.11 4.91 16.14
N LYS A 3 -3.64 3.77 15.67
CA LYS A 3 -2.75 3.76 14.51
C LYS A 3 -3.54 3.93 13.23
N GLY A 4 -2.85 4.26 12.14
CA GLY A 4 -3.45 4.33 10.83
C GLY A 4 -2.93 3.20 9.95
N TYR A 5 -3.80 2.65 9.11
CA TYR A 5 -3.42 1.56 8.23
C TYR A 5 -3.77 1.89 6.80
N VAL A 6 -2.82 1.63 5.91
CA VAL A 6 -3.09 1.68 4.49
C VAL A 6 -3.22 0.24 4.03
N ILE A 7 -4.38 -0.11 3.49
CA ILE A 7 -4.66 -1.45 3.02
C ILE A 7 -4.82 -1.39 1.52
N ALA A 8 -4.04 -2.19 0.81
CA ALA A 8 -4.07 -2.23 -0.64
C ALA A 8 -4.35 -3.63 -1.13
N ARG A 9 -5.21 -3.73 -2.13
CA ARG A 9 -5.52 -5.00 -2.80
C ARG A 9 -5.24 -4.79 -4.26
N VAL A 10 -4.35 -5.62 -4.83
CA VAL A 10 -3.74 -5.32 -6.12
C VAL A 10 -3.75 -6.53 -7.04
N THR A 11 -4.11 -6.30 -8.30
CA THR A 11 -3.89 -7.25 -9.38
C THR A 11 -2.87 -6.61 -10.31
N VAL A 12 -1.66 -7.18 -10.38
CA VAL A 12 -0.59 -6.63 -11.21
C VAL A 12 -0.76 -7.11 -12.63
N THR A 13 -0.76 -6.17 -13.59
CA THR A 13 -0.88 -6.51 -15.01
C THR A 13 0.43 -6.29 -15.76
N ASP A 14 1.32 -5.45 -15.23
CA ASP A 14 2.64 -5.20 -15.80
C ASP A 14 3.66 -5.30 -14.66
N PRO A 15 4.26 -6.49 -14.48
CA PRO A 15 5.18 -6.70 -13.36
C PRO A 15 6.41 -5.78 -13.36
N GLU A 16 6.92 -5.44 -14.54
CA GLU A 16 8.11 -4.58 -14.60
C GLU A 16 7.83 -3.18 -14.11
N ALA A 17 6.75 -2.59 -14.60
CA ALA A 17 6.37 -1.25 -14.15
C ALA A 17 5.97 -1.26 -12.66
N TYR A 18 5.29 -2.30 -12.24
CA TYR A 18 4.90 -2.42 -10.84
C TYR A 18 6.12 -2.54 -9.92
N ALA A 19 7.18 -3.22 -10.38
CA ALA A 19 8.41 -3.34 -9.61
C ALA A 19 9.06 -1.98 -9.38
N GLU A 20 9.01 -1.10 -10.38
CA GLU A 20 9.53 0.26 -10.22
C GLU A 20 8.71 1.05 -9.20
N TYR A 21 7.39 0.90 -9.26
CA TYR A 21 6.52 1.48 -8.25
C TYR A 21 6.89 0.97 -6.87
N ALA A 22 7.07 -0.34 -6.73
CA ALA A 22 7.33 -0.94 -5.40
C ALA A 22 8.61 -0.42 -4.78
N LYS A 23 9.64 -0.16 -5.58
CA LYS A 23 10.89 0.43 -5.08
C LYS A 23 10.64 1.81 -4.46
N GLY A 24 9.94 2.66 -5.18
CA GLY A 24 9.64 4.01 -4.70
C GLY A 24 8.71 4.00 -3.51
N ALA A 25 7.70 3.14 -3.53
CA ALA A 25 6.76 3.03 -2.43
C ALA A 25 7.46 2.54 -1.16
N THR A 26 8.36 1.57 -1.29
CA THR A 26 9.11 1.07 -0.14
C THR A 26 9.95 2.17 0.50
N ALA A 27 10.62 2.98 -0.34
CA ALA A 27 11.41 4.11 0.17
C ALA A 27 10.52 5.11 0.88
N ALA A 28 9.35 5.43 0.31
CA ALA A 28 8.43 6.38 0.92
C ALA A 28 7.87 5.84 2.24
N ILE A 29 7.52 4.56 2.29
CA ILE A 29 7.05 3.94 3.52
C ILE A 29 8.08 4.11 4.64
N ARG A 30 9.34 3.84 4.31
CA ARG A 30 10.42 3.95 5.29
C ARG A 30 10.60 5.39 5.75
N GLN A 31 10.54 6.32 4.82
CA GLN A 31 10.70 7.75 5.12
C GLN A 31 9.62 8.27 6.06
N TYR A 32 8.41 7.75 5.95
CA TYR A 32 7.29 8.20 6.80
C TYR A 32 7.04 7.25 7.96
N ASN A 33 8.02 6.40 8.26
CA ASN A 33 7.98 5.49 9.42
C ASN A 33 6.84 4.49 9.37
N GLY A 34 6.48 4.07 8.15
CA GLY A 34 5.50 3.02 7.97
C GLY A 34 6.11 1.66 8.22
N ARG A 35 5.28 0.73 8.66
CA ARG A 35 5.71 -0.62 8.94
C ARG A 35 4.86 -1.60 8.16
N PRO A 36 5.43 -2.27 7.14
CA PRO A 36 4.65 -3.26 6.42
C PRO A 36 4.34 -4.45 7.32
N LEU A 37 3.06 -4.75 7.49
CA LEU A 37 2.62 -5.91 8.26
C LEU A 37 2.30 -7.09 7.36
N VAL A 38 1.76 -6.80 6.17
CA VAL A 38 1.47 -7.78 5.14
C VAL A 38 1.96 -7.20 3.82
N ARG A 39 2.73 -7.96 3.09
CA ARG A 39 3.29 -7.46 1.84
C ARG A 39 3.31 -8.57 0.79
N GLY A 40 2.11 -8.88 0.28
CA GLY A 40 1.98 -9.82 -0.81
C GLY A 40 2.25 -11.29 -0.45
N GLY A 41 2.00 -11.66 0.80
CA GLY A 41 2.19 -13.04 1.22
C GLY A 41 1.12 -13.97 0.66
N ALA A 42 1.24 -15.25 0.99
CA ALA A 42 0.25 -16.25 0.61
C ALA A 42 -1.11 -15.85 1.15
N HIS A 43 -2.14 -16.12 0.37
CA HIS A 43 -3.49 -15.70 0.74
C HIS A 43 -4.51 -16.73 0.30
N GLU A 44 -5.70 -16.60 0.84
CA GLU A 44 -6.81 -17.50 0.55
C GLU A 44 -8.10 -16.68 0.58
N ALA A 45 -8.89 -16.74 -0.48
CA ALA A 45 -10.18 -16.06 -0.49
C ALA A 45 -11.14 -16.85 0.37
N LEU A 46 -11.69 -16.21 1.37
CA LEU A 46 -12.67 -16.84 2.25
C LEU A 46 -14.08 -16.58 1.76
N GLU A 47 -14.33 -15.39 1.26
CA GLU A 47 -15.62 -15.02 0.68
C GLU A 47 -15.39 -14.01 -0.41
N GLY A 48 -16.12 -14.12 -1.49
CA GLY A 48 -16.02 -13.19 -2.59
C GLY A 48 -14.73 -13.34 -3.36
N GLU A 49 -14.42 -12.33 -4.15
CA GLU A 49 -13.21 -12.34 -4.97
C GLU A 49 -12.06 -11.70 -4.23
N ALA A 50 -10.90 -12.34 -4.29
CA ALA A 50 -9.68 -11.79 -3.71
C ALA A 50 -8.73 -11.40 -4.83
N ARG A 51 -7.97 -10.32 -4.63
CA ARG A 51 -6.91 -9.98 -5.54
C ARG A 51 -5.64 -10.73 -5.14
N PRO A 52 -4.74 -10.99 -6.09
CA PRO A 52 -3.55 -11.80 -5.80
C PRO A 52 -2.59 -11.18 -4.80
N ARG A 53 -2.55 -9.86 -4.72
CA ARG A 53 -1.59 -9.20 -3.83
C ARG A 53 -2.32 -8.35 -2.81
N ASN A 54 -2.03 -8.58 -1.53
CA ASN A 54 -2.63 -7.84 -0.43
C ASN A 54 -1.52 -7.23 0.41
N VAL A 55 -1.68 -5.96 0.76
CA VAL A 55 -0.66 -5.21 1.49
C VAL A 55 -1.32 -4.47 2.64
N VAL A 56 -0.70 -4.52 3.82
CA VAL A 56 -1.15 -3.75 4.97
C VAL A 56 0.06 -3.04 5.54
N ILE A 57 -0.02 -1.73 5.65
CA ILE A 57 1.07 -0.92 6.19
C ILE A 57 0.54 -0.15 7.40
N GLU A 58 1.27 -0.24 8.51
CA GLU A 58 0.92 0.42 9.74
C GLU A 58 1.70 1.72 9.87
N PHE A 59 1.00 2.79 10.26
CA PHE A 59 1.60 4.07 10.60
C PHE A 59 1.18 4.44 12.01
N GLU A 60 1.94 5.31 12.66
CA GLU A 60 1.66 5.65 14.06
C GLU A 60 0.32 6.37 14.24
N SER A 61 -0.22 6.97 13.18
CA SER A 61 -1.51 7.65 13.21
C SER A 61 -2.12 7.70 11.84
N VAL A 62 -3.43 7.99 11.78
CA VAL A 62 -4.12 8.20 10.51
C VAL A 62 -3.51 9.40 9.78
N GLU A 63 -3.14 10.45 10.53
CA GLU A 63 -2.53 11.61 9.92
C GLU A 63 -1.20 11.29 9.27
N GLN A 64 -0.38 10.48 9.91
CA GLN A 64 0.90 10.09 9.34
C GLN A 64 0.71 9.25 8.07
N ALA A 65 -0.26 8.34 8.09
CA ALA A 65 -0.57 7.54 6.90
C ALA A 65 -1.04 8.42 5.75
N ARG A 66 -1.84 9.45 6.07
CA ARG A 66 -2.31 10.40 5.06
C ARG A 66 -1.15 11.20 4.48
N ARG A 67 -0.22 11.62 5.32
CA ARG A 67 0.99 12.33 4.86
C ARG A 67 1.80 11.46 3.90
N TYR A 68 1.95 10.19 4.25
CA TYR A 68 2.64 9.24 3.38
C TYR A 68 1.99 9.19 2.00
N TYR A 69 0.68 8.98 1.97
CA TYR A 69 -0.01 8.79 0.69
C TYR A 69 0.07 10.04 -0.19
N HIS A 70 -0.07 11.21 0.42
CA HIS A 70 -0.07 12.46 -0.34
C HIS A 70 1.32 13.07 -0.49
N SER A 71 2.36 12.38 -0.02
CA SER A 71 3.72 12.90 -0.13
C SER A 71 4.19 12.94 -1.58
N PRO A 72 5.09 13.87 -1.92
CA PRO A 72 5.67 13.87 -3.27
C PRO A 72 6.40 12.56 -3.57
N GLU A 73 7.02 11.96 -2.57
CA GLU A 73 7.73 10.70 -2.74
C GLU A 73 6.79 9.57 -3.15
N TYR A 74 5.68 9.43 -2.44
CA TYR A 74 4.72 8.38 -2.80
C TYR A 74 4.04 8.69 -4.13
N GLN A 75 3.66 9.94 -4.36
CA GLN A 75 2.98 10.30 -5.61
C GLN A 75 3.87 10.06 -6.83
N ALA A 76 5.18 10.30 -6.68
CA ALA A 76 6.12 10.00 -7.77
C ALA A 76 6.18 8.49 -8.03
N ALA A 77 6.16 7.68 -6.98
CA ALA A 77 6.12 6.22 -7.14
C ALA A 77 4.81 5.78 -7.78
N LYS A 78 3.70 6.35 -7.32
CA LYS A 78 2.37 6.02 -7.83
C LYS A 78 2.26 6.22 -9.33
N ALA A 79 2.88 7.28 -9.85
CA ALA A 79 2.84 7.56 -11.28
C ALA A 79 3.44 6.41 -12.09
N LYS A 80 4.38 5.67 -11.53
CA LYS A 80 5.04 4.57 -12.24
C LYS A 80 4.16 3.33 -12.39
N ARG A 81 3.10 3.21 -11.60
CA ARG A 81 2.22 2.06 -11.71
C ARG A 81 0.96 2.33 -12.52
N GLU A 82 0.84 3.50 -13.10
CA GLU A 82 -0.31 3.80 -13.94
C GLU A 82 -0.37 2.82 -15.11
N GLY A 83 -1.54 2.19 -15.28
CA GLY A 83 -1.71 1.18 -16.31
C GLY A 83 -1.05 -0.15 -16.01
N ALA A 84 -0.36 -0.29 -14.88
CA ALA A 84 0.38 -1.49 -14.54
C ALA A 84 -0.37 -2.41 -13.57
N CYS A 85 -1.48 -1.96 -13.05
CA CYS A 85 -2.25 -2.77 -12.10
C CYS A 85 -3.66 -2.23 -11.94
N VAL A 86 -4.52 -3.08 -11.37
CA VAL A 86 -5.84 -2.68 -10.89
C VAL A 86 -5.78 -2.84 -9.38
N ALA A 87 -6.11 -1.77 -8.65
CA ALA A 87 -5.92 -1.77 -7.21
C ALA A 87 -6.94 -0.92 -6.49
N GLU A 88 -7.25 -1.33 -5.27
CA GLU A 88 -8.00 -0.50 -4.33
C GLU A 88 -7.10 -0.23 -3.14
N PHE A 89 -7.07 1.03 -2.73
CA PHE A 89 -6.32 1.47 -1.57
C PHE A 89 -7.29 2.11 -0.60
N VAL A 90 -7.20 1.77 0.68
CA VAL A 90 -8.04 2.39 1.70
C VAL A 90 -7.19 2.75 2.91
N LEU A 91 -7.51 3.88 3.54
CA LEU A 91 -6.89 4.34 4.77
C LEU A 91 -7.89 4.13 5.89
N VAL A 92 -7.51 3.38 6.91
CA VAL A 92 -8.41 2.97 7.98
C VAL A 92 -7.78 3.27 9.33
N GLU A 93 -8.59 3.77 10.25
CA GLU A 93 -8.15 3.97 11.63
C GLU A 93 -8.14 2.63 12.34
N GLY A 94 -7.09 2.38 13.11
CA GLY A 94 -6.97 1.15 13.85
C GLY A 94 -7.91 1.09 15.06
N ALA A 95 -8.23 -0.12 15.47
CA ALA A 95 -8.99 -0.33 16.70
C ALA A 95 -8.08 -0.03 17.87
N GLU A 96 -8.61 0.56 18.91
CA GLU A 96 -7.85 0.91 20.10
C GLU A 96 -7.40 -0.30 20.87
#